data_18576e03776a7e72b91db0fb9262de81
#
_entry.id   18576e03776a7e72b91db0fb9262de81
#
_cell.length_a   1.000
_cell.length_b   1.000
_cell.length_c   1.000
_cell.angle_alpha   90.00
_cell.angle_beta   90.00
_cell.angle_gamma   90.00
#
_symmetry.space_group_name_H-M   'P 1'
#
loop_
_entity.id
_entity.type
_entity.pdbx_description
1 polymer ?
#
loop_
_entity_poly.entity_id
_entity_poly.type
_entity_poly.pdbx_seq_one_letter_code
_entity_poly.pdbx_strand_id
1 'polypeptide(L)'
;MLLLSRTSGEALRHRVEIDPQVRCYRAHFSDRMEMRSGPGTIATYLDQHEGWFCRCASPMEVEALDPQAYALTLGHFGNFGFEVEPTIGLRLLPRQERSYRIETVALPELDPALSKMYDVDFQAKLCLVDDSENKSEHAQTWVSWTLDLTVWITLPHVITMLPNGLVQSSGDHLLRQIVRQISRKLTWKVQEDFHATHSLACPPRRRAAF
;
A
#
# COMPACT_ATOMS: atom_id res chain seq x y z
N MET A 1 -19.57 5.22 30.86
CA MET A 1 -20.32 5.06 29.59
C MET A 1 -19.50 5.77 28.52
N LEU A 2 -18.50 5.05 27.97
CA LEU A 2 -17.59 5.56 26.93
C LEU A 2 -18.30 5.43 25.59
N LEU A 3 -18.77 6.56 25.06
CA LEU A 3 -19.15 6.69 23.66
C LEU A 3 -17.86 6.61 22.84
N LEU A 4 -17.58 5.43 22.27
CA LEU A 4 -16.59 5.26 21.22
C LEU A 4 -17.03 6.15 20.04
N SER A 5 -16.29 7.23 19.81
CA SER A 5 -16.42 8.03 18.59
C SER A 5 -16.17 7.09 17.41
N ARG A 6 -17.23 6.76 16.67
CA ARG A 6 -17.10 6.11 15.37
C ARG A 6 -16.25 6.99 14.48
N THR A 7 -15.13 6.48 13.99
CA THR A 7 -14.28 7.20 13.06
C THR A 7 -15.09 7.53 11.80
N SER A 8 -14.83 8.69 11.19
CA SER A 8 -15.55 9.13 9.97
C SER A 8 -15.54 8.10 8.85
N GLY A 9 -14.51 7.25 8.79
CA GLY A 9 -14.38 6.15 7.83
C GLY A 9 -15.42 5.03 8.00
N GLU A 10 -15.75 4.64 9.25
CA GLU A 10 -16.83 3.66 9.49
C GLU A 10 -18.18 4.15 8.94
N ALA A 11 -18.42 5.46 8.97
CA ALA A 11 -19.63 6.04 8.42
C ALA A 11 -19.75 5.88 6.89
N LEU A 12 -18.64 5.99 6.15
CA LEU A 12 -18.61 5.77 4.69
C LEU A 12 -18.83 4.30 4.33
N ARG A 13 -18.27 3.38 5.07
CA ARG A 13 -18.43 1.92 4.85
C ARG A 13 -19.90 1.49 4.94
N HIS A 14 -20.65 2.06 5.89
CA HIS A 14 -22.08 1.79 6.03
C HIS A 14 -22.95 2.48 4.96
N ARG A 15 -22.47 3.58 4.40
CA ARG A 15 -23.24 4.34 3.39
C ARG A 15 -23.25 3.70 2.00
N VAL A 16 -22.33 2.80 1.69
CA VAL A 16 -22.21 2.18 0.35
C VAL A 16 -23.49 1.47 -0.09
N GLU A 17 -24.28 0.95 0.83
CA GLU A 17 -25.53 0.25 0.55
C GLU A 17 -26.73 1.18 0.35
N ILE A 18 -26.67 2.40 0.88
CA ILE A 18 -27.81 3.32 0.96
C ILE A 18 -27.60 4.63 0.18
N ASP A 19 -26.36 4.98 -0.14
CA ASP A 19 -26.01 6.22 -0.83
C ASP A 19 -25.44 5.93 -2.21
N PRO A 20 -26.16 6.26 -3.29
CA PRO A 20 -25.70 6.01 -4.66
C PRO A 20 -24.45 6.80 -5.06
N GLN A 21 -24.05 7.79 -4.29
CA GLN A 21 -22.80 8.51 -4.52
C GLN A 21 -21.58 7.79 -3.93
N VAL A 22 -21.77 6.91 -2.96
CA VAL A 22 -20.67 6.15 -2.36
C VAL A 22 -20.40 4.89 -3.19
N ARG A 23 -19.15 4.70 -3.57
CA ARG A 23 -18.67 3.51 -4.29
C ARG A 23 -17.58 2.80 -3.51
N CYS A 24 -17.54 1.49 -3.68
CA CYS A 24 -16.50 0.64 -3.10
C CYS A 24 -15.72 -0.03 -4.22
N TYR A 25 -14.41 0.17 -4.21
CA TYR A 25 -13.47 -0.43 -5.15
C TYR A 25 -12.49 -1.33 -4.41
N ARG A 26 -12.08 -2.43 -5.04
CA ARG A 26 -11.14 -3.38 -4.44
C ARG A 26 -10.02 -3.72 -5.41
N ALA A 27 -8.82 -3.84 -4.86
CA ALA A 27 -7.67 -4.31 -5.60
C ALA A 27 -6.88 -5.31 -4.76
N HIS A 28 -6.38 -6.34 -5.42
CA HIS A 28 -5.43 -7.29 -4.87
C HIS A 28 -4.15 -7.24 -5.70
N PHE A 29 -3.01 -7.34 -5.04
CA PHE A 29 -1.72 -7.40 -5.71
C PHE A 29 -0.80 -8.37 -4.97
N SER A 30 -0.01 -9.11 -5.73
CA SER A 30 1.04 -9.96 -5.18
C SER A 30 2.29 -9.85 -6.05
N ASP A 31 3.45 -9.86 -5.41
CA ASP A 31 4.74 -9.84 -6.08
C ASP A 31 5.80 -10.46 -5.19
N ARG A 32 7.00 -10.59 -5.71
CA ARG A 32 8.17 -11.03 -4.96
C ARG A 32 9.42 -10.31 -5.42
N MET A 33 10.34 -10.06 -4.50
CA MET A 33 11.65 -9.50 -4.79
C MET A 33 12.76 -10.47 -4.36
N GLU A 34 13.77 -10.56 -5.17
CA GLU A 34 14.98 -11.31 -4.90
C GLU A 34 15.92 -10.46 -4.06
N MET A 35 16.37 -10.99 -2.94
CA MET A 35 17.32 -10.35 -2.04
C MET A 35 18.56 -11.24 -1.92
N ARG A 36 19.72 -10.73 -2.36
CA ARG A 36 20.99 -11.47 -2.36
C ARG A 36 21.65 -11.47 -1.01
N SER A 37 20.97 -12.03 -0.04
CA SER A 37 21.47 -12.19 1.34
C SER A 37 20.65 -13.24 2.08
N GLY A 38 21.14 -13.64 3.24
CA GLY A 38 20.40 -14.53 4.13
C GLY A 38 19.23 -13.84 4.82
N PRO A 39 18.22 -14.60 5.26
CA PRO A 39 16.99 -14.04 5.82
C PRO A 39 17.21 -13.19 7.08
N GLY A 40 18.25 -13.47 7.88
CA GLY A 40 18.59 -12.67 9.06
C GLY A 40 19.00 -11.24 8.73
N THR A 41 19.87 -11.06 7.72
CA THR A 41 20.32 -9.73 7.28
C THR A 41 19.14 -8.92 6.70
N ILE A 42 18.30 -9.58 5.91
CA ILE A 42 17.12 -8.96 5.32
C ILE A 42 16.12 -8.56 6.41
N ALA A 43 15.92 -9.42 7.40
CA ALA A 43 15.06 -9.11 8.53
C ALA A 43 15.58 -7.89 9.32
N THR A 44 16.87 -7.83 9.61
CA THR A 44 17.48 -6.66 10.28
C THR A 44 17.26 -5.37 9.50
N TYR A 45 17.38 -5.40 8.17
CA TYR A 45 17.11 -4.24 7.33
C TYR A 45 15.63 -3.84 7.36
N LEU A 46 14.71 -4.80 7.21
CA LEU A 46 13.27 -4.53 7.22
C LEU A 46 12.77 -4.05 8.59
N ASP A 47 13.36 -4.54 9.69
CA ASP A 47 13.05 -4.10 11.06
C ASP A 47 13.42 -2.61 11.28
N GLN A 48 14.40 -2.08 10.53
CA GLN A 48 14.85 -0.67 10.60
C GLN A 48 14.09 0.21 9.59
N HIS A 49 12.77 0.08 9.52
CA HIS A 49 11.96 0.75 8.50
C HIS A 49 12.01 2.29 8.56
N GLU A 50 12.26 2.90 9.70
CA GLU A 50 12.47 4.35 9.82
C GLU A 50 13.56 4.85 8.86
N GLY A 51 14.61 4.05 8.65
CA GLY A 51 15.73 4.39 7.78
C GLY A 51 15.40 4.32 6.29
N TRP A 52 14.68 3.29 5.83
CA TRP A 52 14.48 3.04 4.40
C TRP A 52 13.10 3.44 3.86
N PHE A 53 12.05 3.45 4.71
CA PHE A 53 10.69 3.64 4.23
C PHE A 53 10.50 4.98 3.51
N CYS A 54 10.93 6.09 4.12
CA CYS A 54 10.84 7.42 3.50
C CYS A 54 11.65 7.51 2.21
N ARG A 55 12.87 6.93 2.17
CA ARG A 55 13.70 6.95 0.95
C ARG A 55 13.04 6.17 -0.19
N CYS A 56 12.51 5.00 0.12
CA CYS A 56 11.89 4.12 -0.88
C CYS A 56 10.53 4.61 -1.35
N ALA A 57 9.77 5.30 -0.50
CA ALA A 57 8.46 5.84 -0.85
C ALA A 57 8.54 7.02 -1.82
N SER A 58 9.65 7.78 -1.88
CA SER A 58 9.79 8.92 -2.79
C SER A 58 9.38 8.57 -4.25
N PRO A 59 8.63 9.43 -4.98
CA PRO A 59 8.30 10.82 -4.68
C PRO A 59 7.00 11.01 -3.85
N MET A 60 6.41 9.95 -3.32
CA MET A 60 5.29 10.09 -2.39
C MET A 60 5.78 10.80 -1.11
N GLU A 61 4.92 11.63 -0.55
CA GLU A 61 5.23 12.30 0.71
C GLU A 61 4.95 11.35 1.87
N VAL A 62 5.88 11.31 2.83
CA VAL A 62 5.80 10.44 4.01
C VAL A 62 6.02 11.27 5.25
N GLU A 63 5.08 11.22 6.17
CA GLU A 63 5.16 11.81 7.50
C GLU A 63 5.10 10.73 8.56
N ALA A 64 6.01 10.72 9.51
CA ALA A 64 5.98 9.78 10.63
C ALA A 64 4.92 10.23 11.65
N LEU A 65 3.98 9.35 11.96
CA LEU A 65 2.94 9.57 12.98
C LEU A 65 3.40 9.07 14.35
N ASP A 66 4.06 7.93 14.35
CA ASP A 66 4.71 7.32 15.51
C ASP A 66 5.86 6.40 15.02
N PRO A 67 6.66 5.76 15.91
CA PRO A 67 7.78 4.91 15.48
C PRO A 67 7.42 3.78 14.52
N GLN A 68 6.15 3.40 14.41
CA GLN A 68 5.69 2.30 13.56
C GLN A 68 4.62 2.72 12.53
N ALA A 69 4.18 3.99 12.57
CA ALA A 69 3.10 4.46 11.71
C ALA A 69 3.50 5.70 10.90
N TYR A 70 2.99 5.75 9.69
CA TYR A 70 3.29 6.78 8.70
C TYR A 70 2.01 7.24 8.00
N ALA A 71 1.90 8.55 7.75
CA ALA A 71 0.98 9.09 6.76
C ALA A 71 1.69 9.10 5.40
N LEU A 72 1.04 8.57 4.40
CA LEU A 72 1.56 8.45 3.05
C LEU A 72 0.63 9.14 2.07
N THR A 73 1.08 10.25 1.48
CA THR A 73 0.37 10.96 0.41
C THR A 73 0.80 10.42 -0.94
N LEU A 74 -0.13 9.80 -1.65
CA LEU A 74 0.15 9.00 -2.84
C LEU A 74 0.36 9.84 -4.11
N GLY A 75 -0.04 11.11 -4.10
CA GLY A 75 -0.08 12.01 -5.26
C GLY A 75 -1.47 12.04 -5.92
N HIS A 76 -1.56 12.70 -7.08
CA HIS A 76 -2.84 12.95 -7.74
C HIS A 76 -3.30 11.78 -8.60
N PHE A 77 -4.55 11.37 -8.39
CA PHE A 77 -5.22 10.35 -9.19
C PHE A 77 -6.60 10.83 -9.60
N GLY A 78 -6.98 10.53 -10.83
CA GLY A 78 -8.30 10.96 -11.27
C GLY A 78 -8.77 10.30 -12.57
N ASN A 79 -10.06 10.43 -12.80
CA ASN A 79 -10.73 10.05 -14.02
C ASN A 79 -12.01 10.89 -14.19
N PHE A 80 -12.48 11.07 -15.43
CA PHE A 80 -13.69 11.86 -15.74
C PHE A 80 -13.69 13.31 -15.21
N GLY A 81 -12.49 13.92 -15.05
CA GLY A 81 -12.38 15.28 -14.49
C GLY A 81 -12.55 15.37 -12.97
N PHE A 82 -12.58 14.25 -12.28
CA PHE A 82 -12.54 14.15 -10.84
C PHE A 82 -11.15 13.70 -10.40
N GLU A 83 -10.48 14.48 -9.56
CA GLU A 83 -9.13 14.20 -9.06
C GLU A 83 -9.14 14.15 -7.54
N VAL A 84 -8.33 13.26 -6.99
CA VAL A 84 -8.09 13.13 -5.55
C VAL A 84 -6.60 12.96 -5.30
N GLU A 85 -6.14 13.49 -4.19
CA GLU A 85 -4.81 13.23 -3.65
C GLU A 85 -4.97 12.51 -2.30
N PRO A 86 -5.01 11.17 -2.33
CA PRO A 86 -5.28 10.42 -1.11
C PRO A 86 -4.06 10.37 -0.19
N THR A 87 -4.30 10.63 1.08
CA THR A 87 -3.37 10.34 2.16
C THR A 87 -3.88 9.15 2.96
N ILE A 88 -3.05 8.15 3.20
CA ILE A 88 -3.39 6.95 3.96
C ILE A 88 -2.44 6.79 5.15
N GLY A 89 -2.99 6.41 6.29
CA GLY A 89 -2.20 6.02 7.45
C GLY A 89 -1.85 4.54 7.38
N LEU A 90 -0.58 4.20 7.50
CA LEU A 90 -0.08 2.83 7.49
C LEU A 90 0.72 2.56 8.76
N ARG A 91 0.46 1.42 9.39
CA ARG A 91 1.23 0.88 10.51
C ARG A 91 1.99 -0.36 10.08
N LEU A 92 3.29 -0.33 10.26
CA LEU A 92 4.18 -1.46 10.06
C LEU A 92 4.28 -2.22 11.37
N LEU A 93 3.65 -3.38 11.44
CA LEU A 93 3.65 -4.20 12.66
C LEU A 93 5.00 -4.88 12.86
N PRO A 94 5.42 -5.07 14.11
CA PRO A 94 6.63 -5.82 14.44
C PRO A 94 6.63 -7.20 13.77
N ARG A 95 7.81 -7.63 13.35
CA ARG A 95 8.03 -8.93 12.74
C ARG A 95 7.51 -10.07 13.63
N GLN A 96 6.79 -10.99 13.00
CA GLN A 96 6.38 -12.26 13.60
C GLN A 96 7.09 -13.40 12.84
N GLU A 97 8.09 -14.01 13.47
CA GLU A 97 8.94 -15.03 12.85
C GLU A 97 9.59 -14.53 11.56
N ARG A 98 9.07 -14.92 10.41
CA ARG A 98 9.53 -14.55 9.05
C ARG A 98 8.51 -13.70 8.29
N SER A 99 7.54 -13.12 8.97
CA SER A 99 6.48 -12.34 8.34
C SER A 99 6.33 -10.96 8.95
N TYR A 100 5.95 -10.02 8.11
CA TYR A 100 5.60 -8.64 8.43
C TYR A 100 4.17 -8.38 7.99
N ARG A 101 3.47 -7.54 8.72
CA ARG A 101 2.14 -7.05 8.33
C ARG A 101 2.13 -5.53 8.35
N ILE A 102 1.40 -4.97 7.37
CA ILE A 102 1.14 -3.54 7.29
C ILE A 102 -0.36 -3.39 7.22
N GLU A 103 -0.90 -2.51 8.01
CA GLU A 103 -2.35 -2.25 8.08
C GLU A 103 -2.66 -0.77 8.13
N THR A 104 -3.88 -0.42 7.80
CA THR A 104 -4.36 0.96 7.90
C THR A 104 -4.41 1.41 9.35
N VAL A 105 -4.00 2.65 9.59
CA VAL A 105 -4.21 3.36 10.86
C VAL A 105 -4.93 4.68 10.60
N ALA A 106 -5.75 5.10 11.56
CA ALA A 106 -6.44 6.39 11.46
C ALA A 106 -5.44 7.55 11.43
N LEU A 107 -5.71 8.54 10.59
CA LEU A 107 -4.95 9.79 10.51
C LEU A 107 -5.55 10.78 11.51
N PRO A 108 -4.80 11.24 12.53
CA PRO A 108 -5.34 12.11 13.58
C PRO A 108 -5.73 13.49 13.07
N GLU A 109 -5.06 13.98 12.01
CA GLU A 109 -5.24 15.33 11.48
C GLU A 109 -5.82 15.36 10.06
N LEU A 110 -6.47 14.27 9.63
CA LEU A 110 -7.10 14.27 8.31
C LEU A 110 -8.21 15.32 8.27
N ASP A 111 -8.17 16.20 7.27
CA ASP A 111 -9.21 17.20 7.04
C ASP A 111 -10.59 16.52 7.07
N PRO A 112 -11.54 17.02 7.89
CA PRO A 112 -12.90 16.49 7.96
C PRO A 112 -13.61 16.45 6.60
N ALA A 113 -13.25 17.30 5.65
CA ALA A 113 -13.75 17.24 4.27
C ALA A 113 -13.23 16.01 3.53
N LEU A 114 -11.93 15.71 3.64
CA LEU A 114 -11.30 14.53 3.02
C LEU A 114 -11.81 13.23 3.64
N SER A 115 -11.99 13.18 4.96
CA SER A 115 -12.51 12.00 5.66
C SER A 115 -13.96 11.66 5.29
N LYS A 116 -14.72 12.62 4.73
CA LYS A 116 -16.05 12.41 4.15
C LYS A 116 -16.00 12.01 2.68
N MET A 117 -14.90 12.26 2.00
CA MET A 117 -14.73 11.95 0.58
C MET A 117 -14.27 10.52 0.34
N TYR A 118 -13.37 10.00 1.15
CA TYR A 118 -12.88 8.63 0.99
C TYR A 118 -12.52 7.99 2.33
N ASP A 119 -12.51 6.66 2.34
CA ASP A 119 -11.97 5.81 3.39
C ASP A 119 -11.20 4.66 2.75
N VAL A 120 -10.19 4.15 3.44
CA VAL A 120 -9.28 3.14 2.91
C VAL A 120 -9.07 2.04 3.95
N ASP A 121 -9.13 0.80 3.49
CA ASP A 121 -8.65 -0.37 4.23
C ASP A 121 -7.55 -1.02 3.42
N PHE A 122 -6.33 -0.93 3.95
CA PHE A 122 -5.12 -1.47 3.37
C PHE A 122 -4.56 -2.55 4.28
N GLN A 123 -4.30 -3.70 3.73
CA GLN A 123 -3.65 -4.80 4.44
C GLN A 123 -2.58 -5.41 3.54
N ALA A 124 -1.35 -5.49 4.05
CA ALA A 124 -0.28 -6.18 3.35
C ALA A 124 0.45 -7.17 4.26
N LYS A 125 0.93 -8.24 3.65
CA LYS A 125 1.76 -9.25 4.31
C LYS A 125 3.00 -9.51 3.49
N LEU A 126 4.17 -9.44 4.14
CA LEU A 126 5.46 -9.82 3.56
C LEU A 126 5.95 -11.09 4.26
N CYS A 127 6.53 -12.01 3.51
CA CYS A 127 7.11 -13.26 4.03
C CYS A 127 8.51 -13.45 3.46
N LEU A 128 9.47 -13.78 4.33
CA LEU A 128 10.82 -14.18 3.95
C LEU A 128 10.80 -15.68 3.62
N VAL A 129 11.08 -16.02 2.37
CA VAL A 129 11.08 -17.39 1.85
C VAL A 129 12.51 -17.75 1.44
N ASP A 130 13.12 -18.72 2.11
CA ASP A 130 14.43 -19.23 1.72
C ASP A 130 14.32 -19.94 0.37
N ASP A 131 15.27 -19.69 -0.51
CA ASP A 131 15.43 -20.47 -1.74
C ASP A 131 16.26 -21.74 -1.44
N SER A 132 15.67 -22.64 -0.65
CA SER A 132 16.33 -23.88 -0.20
C SER A 132 16.61 -24.87 -1.32
N GLU A 133 16.05 -24.66 -2.51
CA GLU A 133 16.26 -25.52 -3.67
C GLU A 133 17.48 -25.07 -4.51
N ASN A 134 17.92 -23.84 -4.37
CA ASN A 134 19.01 -23.28 -5.15
C ASN A 134 20.32 -23.39 -4.36
N LYS A 135 21.14 -24.38 -4.64
CA LYS A 135 22.52 -24.54 -4.12
C LYS A 135 23.48 -23.50 -4.75
N SER A 136 23.06 -22.23 -4.82
CA SER A 136 23.96 -21.17 -5.25
C SER A 136 25.00 -20.89 -4.16
N GLU A 137 26.23 -20.59 -4.55
CA GLU A 137 27.33 -20.24 -3.62
C GLU A 137 27.03 -19.01 -2.76
N HIS A 138 25.96 -18.27 -3.06
CA HIS A 138 25.58 -17.06 -2.35
C HIS A 138 24.18 -17.22 -1.75
N ALA A 139 24.06 -16.84 -0.49
CA ALA A 139 22.77 -16.81 0.21
C ALA A 139 21.78 -15.91 -0.53
N GLN A 140 20.59 -16.46 -0.84
CA GLN A 140 19.51 -15.77 -1.54
C GLN A 140 18.19 -16.01 -0.79
N THR A 141 17.41 -14.98 -0.64
CA THR A 141 16.09 -15.04 0.00
C THR A 141 15.08 -14.32 -0.90
N TRP A 142 13.91 -14.91 -1.05
CA TRP A 142 12.77 -14.23 -1.67
C TRP A 142 11.93 -13.53 -0.61
N VAL A 143 11.63 -12.26 -0.84
CA VAL A 143 10.58 -11.55 -0.09
C VAL A 143 9.33 -11.58 -0.93
N SER A 144 8.39 -12.45 -0.56
CA SER A 144 7.05 -12.51 -1.18
C SER A 144 6.11 -11.62 -0.42
N TRP A 145 5.25 -10.88 -1.11
CA TRP A 145 4.27 -10.04 -0.46
C TRP A 145 2.94 -10.00 -1.20
N THR A 146 1.90 -9.78 -0.43
CA THR A 146 0.53 -9.62 -0.90
C THR A 146 -0.06 -8.36 -0.32
N LEU A 147 -0.96 -7.74 -1.06
CA LEU A 147 -1.66 -6.53 -0.68
C LEU A 147 -3.14 -6.67 -1.05
N ASP A 148 -4.00 -6.39 -0.10
CA ASP A 148 -5.42 -6.19 -0.28
C ASP A 148 -5.77 -4.73 0.04
N LEU A 149 -6.45 -4.07 -0.88
CA LEU A 149 -6.87 -2.70 -0.76
C LEU A 149 -8.36 -2.57 -1.06
N THR A 150 -9.10 -1.98 -0.13
CA THR A 150 -10.48 -1.55 -0.33
C THR A 150 -10.58 -0.05 -0.14
N VAL A 151 -11.21 0.63 -1.08
CA VAL A 151 -11.42 2.07 -1.05
C VAL A 151 -12.91 2.37 -1.15
N TRP A 152 -13.43 3.14 -0.21
CA TRP A 152 -14.76 3.74 -0.28
C TRP A 152 -14.59 5.20 -0.64
N ILE A 153 -15.32 5.67 -1.64
CA ILE A 153 -15.19 7.04 -2.12
C ILE A 153 -16.56 7.61 -2.47
N THR A 154 -16.79 8.86 -2.06
CA THR A 154 -17.98 9.64 -2.45
C THR A 154 -17.69 10.31 -3.80
N LEU A 155 -18.41 9.92 -4.84
CA LEU A 155 -18.27 10.47 -6.18
C LEU A 155 -19.15 11.72 -6.35
N PRO A 156 -18.70 12.72 -7.14
CA PRO A 156 -19.53 13.83 -7.54
C PRO A 156 -20.80 13.38 -8.28
N HIS A 157 -21.88 14.10 -8.10
CA HIS A 157 -23.18 13.77 -8.70
C HIS A 157 -23.09 13.59 -10.21
N VAL A 158 -22.29 14.40 -10.90
CA VAL A 158 -22.12 14.33 -12.36
C VAL A 158 -21.58 12.96 -12.80
N ILE A 159 -20.73 12.33 -12.02
CA ILE A 159 -20.18 10.99 -12.32
C ILE A 159 -21.24 9.92 -12.05
N THR A 160 -22.08 10.08 -11.02
CA THR A 160 -23.11 9.12 -10.70
C THR A 160 -24.29 9.14 -11.69
N MET A 161 -24.35 10.13 -12.57
CA MET A 161 -25.29 10.15 -13.71
C MET A 161 -24.87 9.22 -14.86
N LEU A 162 -23.60 8.80 -14.91
CA LEU A 162 -23.13 7.84 -15.89
C LEU A 162 -23.65 6.42 -15.56
N PRO A 163 -23.70 5.51 -16.54
CA PRO A 163 -24.10 4.13 -16.30
C PRO A 163 -23.28 3.46 -15.19
N ASN A 164 -23.94 2.88 -14.20
CA ASN A 164 -23.28 2.29 -13.03
C ASN A 164 -22.16 1.30 -13.39
N GLY A 165 -22.37 0.46 -14.40
CA GLY A 165 -21.36 -0.50 -14.86
C GLY A 165 -20.10 0.17 -15.40
N LEU A 166 -20.23 1.32 -16.07
CA LEU A 166 -19.11 2.10 -16.57
C LEU A 166 -18.32 2.72 -15.41
N VAL A 167 -19.02 3.34 -14.46
CA VAL A 167 -18.39 3.96 -13.27
C VAL A 167 -17.65 2.90 -12.45
N GLN A 168 -18.28 1.75 -12.19
CA GLN A 168 -17.66 0.67 -11.41
C GLN A 168 -16.45 0.09 -12.13
N SER A 169 -16.56 -0.28 -13.40
CA SER A 169 -15.46 -0.89 -14.16
C SER A 169 -14.26 0.06 -14.33
N SER A 170 -14.53 1.35 -14.55
CA SER A 170 -13.46 2.37 -14.67
C SER A 170 -12.76 2.59 -13.35
N GLY A 171 -13.47 2.65 -12.23
CA GLY A 171 -12.87 2.79 -10.90
C GLY A 171 -12.05 1.57 -10.50
N ASP A 172 -12.57 0.35 -10.74
CA ASP A 172 -11.83 -0.89 -10.50
C ASP A 172 -10.55 -0.96 -11.36
N HIS A 173 -10.62 -0.53 -12.61
CA HIS A 173 -9.46 -0.49 -13.51
C HIS A 173 -8.42 0.52 -13.00
N LEU A 174 -8.84 1.73 -12.67
CA LEU A 174 -7.98 2.78 -12.13
C LEU A 174 -7.29 2.33 -10.85
N LEU A 175 -8.04 1.79 -9.89
CA LEU A 175 -7.48 1.33 -8.62
C LEU A 175 -6.44 0.23 -8.83
N ARG A 176 -6.72 -0.76 -9.69
CA ARG A 176 -5.75 -1.80 -10.03
C ARG A 176 -4.48 -1.26 -10.67
N GLN A 177 -4.59 -0.26 -11.54
CA GLN A 177 -3.41 0.40 -12.15
C GLN A 177 -2.58 1.12 -11.11
N ILE A 178 -3.21 1.91 -10.23
CA ILE A 178 -2.55 2.63 -9.14
C ILE A 178 -1.79 1.66 -8.24
N VAL A 179 -2.47 0.64 -7.73
CA VAL A 179 -1.88 -0.38 -6.85
C VAL A 179 -0.70 -1.06 -7.52
N ARG A 180 -0.86 -1.53 -8.76
CA ARG A 180 0.22 -2.17 -9.51
C ARG A 180 1.42 -1.25 -9.71
N GLN A 181 1.20 0.00 -10.07
CA GLN A 181 2.26 0.96 -10.37
C GLN A 181 3.05 1.32 -9.11
N ILE A 182 2.35 1.68 -8.04
CA ILE A 182 2.97 2.06 -6.75
C ILE A 182 3.71 0.86 -6.16
N SER A 183 3.06 -0.28 -6.10
CA SER A 183 3.61 -1.49 -5.50
C SER A 183 4.88 -1.96 -6.19
N ARG A 184 4.89 -2.00 -7.52
CA ARG A 184 6.10 -2.37 -8.27
C ARG A 184 7.25 -1.38 -8.09
N LYS A 185 6.93 -0.10 -8.06
CA LYS A 185 7.94 0.94 -7.85
C LYS A 185 8.54 0.83 -6.46
N LEU A 186 7.70 0.64 -5.43
CA LEU A 186 8.15 0.49 -4.05
C LEU A 186 9.00 -0.78 -3.88
N THR A 187 8.53 -1.93 -4.40
CA THR A 187 9.28 -3.19 -4.39
C THR A 187 10.68 -3.02 -4.97
N TRP A 188 10.76 -2.39 -6.13
CA TRP A 188 12.04 -2.15 -6.79
C TRP A 188 12.95 -1.24 -5.96
N LYS A 189 12.43 -0.15 -5.41
CA LYS A 189 13.21 0.78 -4.60
C LYS A 189 13.72 0.16 -3.29
N VAL A 190 12.91 -0.67 -2.64
CA VAL A 190 13.35 -1.43 -1.45
C VAL A 190 14.46 -2.41 -1.82
N GLN A 191 14.34 -3.10 -2.95
CA GLN A 191 15.37 -4.01 -3.46
C GLN A 191 16.69 -3.25 -3.75
N GLU A 192 16.62 -2.10 -4.45
CA GLU A 192 17.79 -1.27 -4.74
C GLU A 192 18.44 -0.73 -3.45
N ASP A 193 17.65 -0.17 -2.54
CA ASP A 193 18.13 0.43 -1.29
C ASP A 193 18.82 -0.60 -0.39
N PHE A 194 18.23 -1.80 -0.28
CA PHE A 194 18.86 -2.90 0.44
C PHE A 194 20.23 -3.28 -0.13
N HIS A 195 20.29 -3.51 -1.44
CA HIS A 195 21.54 -3.94 -2.08
C HIS A 195 22.61 -2.85 -2.04
N ALA A 196 22.22 -1.59 -2.21
CA ALA A 196 23.12 -0.44 -2.08
C ALA A 196 23.66 -0.32 -0.65
N THR A 197 22.79 -0.43 0.36
CA THR A 197 23.17 -0.33 1.77
C THR A 197 24.15 -1.44 2.19
N HIS A 198 24.07 -2.62 1.59
CA HIS A 198 24.93 -3.76 1.90
C HIS A 198 26.08 -3.97 0.89
N SER A 199 26.30 -3.03 -0.02
CA SER A 199 27.30 -3.12 -1.09
C SER A 199 27.19 -4.41 -1.93
N LEU A 200 25.96 -4.86 -2.18
CA LEU A 200 25.63 -6.03 -2.97
C LEU A 200 25.21 -5.65 -4.39
N ALA A 201 25.48 -6.53 -5.37
CA ALA A 201 24.97 -6.33 -6.71
C ALA A 201 23.44 -6.53 -6.74
N CYS A 202 22.69 -5.49 -7.12
CA CYS A 202 21.23 -5.57 -7.19
C CYS A 202 20.82 -6.51 -8.36
N PRO A 203 19.86 -7.43 -8.14
CA PRO A 203 19.30 -8.24 -9.21
C PRO A 203 18.67 -7.39 -10.31
N PRO A 204 18.67 -7.84 -11.56
CA PRO A 204 18.07 -7.10 -12.65
C PRO A 204 16.56 -6.95 -12.44
N ARG A 205 16.01 -5.80 -12.80
CA ARG A 205 14.57 -5.55 -12.71
C ARG A 205 13.80 -6.55 -13.58
N ARG A 206 12.95 -7.36 -12.97
CA ARG A 206 12.10 -8.28 -13.72
C ARG A 206 11.10 -7.49 -14.55
N ARG A 207 11.14 -7.70 -15.88
CA ARG A 207 10.06 -7.20 -16.74
C ARG A 207 8.79 -7.96 -16.39
N ALA A 208 7.67 -7.24 -16.27
CA ALA A 208 6.39 -7.90 -16.10
C ALA A 208 6.15 -8.83 -17.30
N ALA A 209 5.87 -10.10 -17.04
CA ALA A 209 5.15 -10.89 -18.03
C ALA A 209 3.77 -10.23 -18.21
N PHE A 210 3.46 -9.86 -19.45
CA PHE A 210 2.17 -9.29 -19.84
C PHE A 210 1.11 -10.38 -19.84
#